data_88ac715ac01000f7aa73b04de70c27b8
#
_entry.id   88ac715ac01000f7aa73b04de70c27b8
#
_cell.length_a   1.000
_cell.length_b   1.000
_cell.length_c   1.000
_cell.angle_alpha   90.00
_cell.angle_beta   90.00
_cell.angle_gamma   90.00
#
_symmetry.space_group_name_H-M   'P 1'
#
loop_
_entity.id
_entity.type
_entity.pdbx_description
1 polymer ?
#
loop_
_entity_poly.entity_id
_entity_poly.type
_entity_poly.pdbx_seq_one_letter_code
_entity_poly.pdbx_strand_id
1 'polypeptide(L)'
;MKINAKAKIILDADVLIHFIKGEQTGILNKIFPNDLYLFDVVFKEVFLGSYKTNVERLISFGFVKELQLEQTSQDVKKEYYRLTGKRGGNLGKGESIAMAYCRYNNDVLASSNLSDTIIYCQENTITYLTTMDFLAEAFRIGILSETDCDTFIKVVKSKDSKLVNGVDRIRDYNTR
;
A
#
# COMPACT_ATOMS: atom_id res chain seq x y z
N MET A 1 12.71 -5.20 8.83
CA MET A 1 13.15 -4.37 7.67
C MET A 1 13.39 -2.94 8.13
N LYS A 2 14.50 -2.28 7.72
CA LYS A 2 14.74 -0.86 8.05
C LYS A 2 14.28 0.02 6.90
N ILE A 3 13.25 0.81 7.12
CA ILE A 3 12.81 1.85 6.19
C ILE A 3 13.56 3.15 6.52
N ASN A 4 13.99 3.87 5.49
CA ASN A 4 14.56 5.21 5.69
C ASN A 4 13.50 6.11 6.37
N ALA A 5 13.84 6.69 7.52
CA ALA A 5 12.91 7.52 8.30
C ALA A 5 12.36 8.76 7.57
N LYS A 6 13.03 9.19 6.48
CA LYS A 6 12.58 10.32 5.64
C LYS A 6 11.76 9.88 4.42
N ALA A 7 11.73 8.59 4.11
CA ALA A 7 10.96 8.10 2.97
C ALA A 7 9.45 8.21 3.25
N LYS A 8 8.69 8.52 2.22
CA LYS A 8 7.24 8.41 2.24
C LYS A 8 6.84 6.98 1.98
N ILE A 9 5.70 6.56 2.50
CA ILE A 9 5.06 5.29 2.13
C ILE A 9 3.92 5.62 1.19
N ILE A 10 4.01 5.18 -0.05
CA ILE A 10 3.02 5.41 -1.10
C ILE A 10 2.09 4.21 -1.13
N LEU A 11 0.85 4.43 -0.72
CA LEU A 11 -0.17 3.40 -0.62
C LEU A 11 -0.81 3.12 -1.98
N ASP A 12 -0.89 1.85 -2.34
CA ASP A 12 -1.82 1.37 -3.34
C ASP A 12 -3.17 1.08 -2.68
N ALA A 13 -4.20 0.99 -3.48
CA ALA A 13 -5.58 0.79 -3.04
C ALA A 13 -5.79 -0.48 -2.23
N ASP A 14 -5.14 -1.56 -2.61
CA ASP A 14 -5.34 -2.88 -2.02
C ASP A 14 -4.98 -2.90 -0.52
N VAL A 15 -3.89 -2.24 -0.12
CA VAL A 15 -3.50 -2.12 1.29
C VAL A 15 -4.58 -1.39 2.10
N LEU A 16 -5.08 -0.26 1.59
CA LEU A 16 -6.17 0.48 2.25
C LEU A 16 -7.45 -0.36 2.34
N ILE A 17 -7.84 -1.03 1.26
CA ILE A 17 -9.01 -1.91 1.21
C ILE A 17 -8.89 -3.05 2.23
N HIS A 18 -7.71 -3.64 2.39
CA HIS A 18 -7.48 -4.68 3.38
C HIS A 18 -7.69 -4.15 4.80
N PHE A 19 -7.14 -2.97 5.12
CA PHE A 19 -7.32 -2.36 6.44
C PHE A 19 -8.77 -1.91 6.69
N ILE A 20 -9.50 -1.48 5.67
CA ILE A 20 -10.94 -1.19 5.78
C ILE A 20 -11.72 -2.48 6.02
N LYS A 21 -11.46 -3.53 5.24
CA LYS A 21 -12.11 -4.85 5.39
C LYS A 21 -11.83 -5.49 6.74
N GLY A 22 -10.60 -5.33 7.24
CA GLY A 22 -10.15 -5.82 8.54
C GLY A 22 -10.53 -4.92 9.72
N GLU A 23 -11.22 -3.78 9.46
CA GLU A 23 -11.67 -2.82 10.48
C GLU A 23 -10.56 -2.23 11.34
N GLN A 24 -9.34 -2.13 10.76
CA GLN A 24 -8.12 -1.66 11.44
C GLN A 24 -7.54 -0.37 10.84
N THR A 25 -8.37 0.47 10.20
CA THR A 25 -7.90 1.73 9.58
C THR A 25 -7.31 2.72 10.58
N GLY A 26 -7.79 2.71 11.83
CA GLY A 26 -7.37 3.66 12.88
C GLY A 26 -5.94 3.47 13.41
N ILE A 27 -5.26 2.39 12.99
CA ILE A 27 -3.86 2.13 13.41
C ILE A 27 -2.84 2.41 12.30
N LEU A 28 -3.27 2.60 11.04
CA LEU A 28 -2.39 2.70 9.88
C LEU A 28 -1.24 3.71 10.09
N ASN A 29 -1.55 4.91 10.54
CA ASN A 29 -0.57 5.98 10.77
C ASN A 29 0.28 5.80 12.04
N LYS A 30 0.10 4.70 12.78
CA LYS A 30 0.84 4.39 14.00
C LYS A 30 1.84 3.26 13.82
N ILE A 31 1.73 2.51 12.71
CA ILE A 31 2.53 1.31 12.46
C ILE A 31 3.97 1.68 12.08
N PHE A 32 4.13 2.66 11.21
CA PHE A 32 5.43 3.19 10.80
C PHE A 32 5.56 4.66 11.18
N PRO A 33 6.76 5.16 11.48
CA PRO A 33 6.98 6.58 11.75
C PRO A 33 6.88 7.44 10.49
N ASN A 34 6.80 6.81 9.32
CA ASN A 34 6.76 7.45 8.02
C ASN A 34 5.35 7.95 7.68
N ASP A 35 5.27 9.11 7.02
CA ASP A 35 4.01 9.61 6.48
C ASP A 35 3.47 8.68 5.38
N LEU A 36 2.17 8.45 5.41
CA LEU A 36 1.43 7.68 4.41
C LEU A 36 0.84 8.60 3.35
N TYR A 37 1.00 8.24 2.09
CA TYR A 37 0.50 9.02 0.96
C TYR A 37 -0.33 8.18 0.00
N LEU A 38 -1.33 8.81 -0.61
CA LEU A 38 -2.19 8.22 -1.63
C LEU A 38 -2.29 9.17 -2.83
N PHE A 39 -2.17 8.65 -4.05
CA PHE A 39 -2.37 9.44 -5.24
C PHE A 39 -3.86 9.69 -5.52
N ASP A 40 -4.19 10.89 -6.02
CA ASP A 40 -5.53 11.26 -6.45
C ASP A 40 -6.09 10.34 -7.55
N VAL A 41 -5.21 9.78 -8.38
CA VAL A 41 -5.56 8.77 -9.40
C VAL A 41 -6.11 7.51 -8.75
N VAL A 42 -5.45 7.01 -7.69
CA VAL A 42 -5.89 5.83 -6.93
C VAL A 42 -7.25 6.10 -6.28
N PHE A 43 -7.38 7.26 -5.64
CA PHE A 43 -8.63 7.65 -4.99
C PHE A 43 -9.81 7.70 -5.97
N LYS A 44 -9.62 8.28 -7.17
CA LYS A 44 -10.68 8.42 -8.18
C LYS A 44 -11.12 7.09 -8.79
N GLU A 45 -10.20 6.13 -8.93
CA GLU A 45 -10.48 4.86 -9.61
C GLU A 45 -11.09 3.80 -8.70
N VAL A 46 -10.57 3.67 -7.51
CA VAL A 46 -10.82 2.51 -6.66
C VAL A 46 -11.85 2.76 -5.58
N PHE A 47 -11.98 3.99 -5.13
CA PHE A 47 -12.85 4.31 -4.00
C PHE A 47 -14.24 4.80 -4.42
N LEU A 48 -14.87 4.03 -5.31
CA LEU A 48 -16.29 4.17 -5.61
C LEU A 48 -17.09 3.38 -4.56
N GLY A 49 -18.12 3.98 -3.97
CA GLY A 49 -19.01 3.33 -3.03
C GLY A 49 -18.56 3.37 -1.56
N SER A 50 -18.73 2.26 -0.84
CA SER A 50 -18.59 2.21 0.63
C SER A 50 -17.16 2.47 1.16
N TYR A 51 -16.13 2.23 0.37
CA TYR A 51 -14.74 2.48 0.77
C TYR A 51 -14.36 3.97 0.72
N LYS A 52 -15.00 4.75 -0.15
CA LYS A 52 -14.72 6.17 -0.34
C LYS A 52 -14.79 6.95 0.97
N THR A 53 -15.86 6.80 1.72
CA THR A 53 -16.04 7.52 3.00
C THR A 53 -14.95 7.20 4.02
N ASN A 54 -14.46 5.95 4.07
CA ASN A 54 -13.37 5.59 4.97
C ASN A 54 -12.07 6.28 4.57
N VAL A 55 -11.75 6.33 3.28
CA VAL A 55 -10.52 6.99 2.80
C VAL A 55 -10.61 8.50 2.95
N GLU A 56 -11.76 9.12 2.67
CA GLU A 56 -12.00 10.54 2.92
C GLU A 56 -11.77 10.90 4.39
N ARG A 57 -12.20 10.04 5.32
CA ARG A 57 -11.92 10.22 6.74
C ARG A 57 -10.43 10.13 7.06
N LEU A 58 -9.72 9.15 6.52
CA LEU A 58 -8.27 9.02 6.73
C LEU A 58 -7.51 10.26 6.23
N ILE A 59 -7.93 10.81 5.09
CA ILE A 59 -7.35 12.04 4.53
C ILE A 59 -7.72 13.25 5.41
N SER A 60 -9.00 13.40 5.78
CA SER A 60 -9.46 14.55 6.58
C SER A 60 -8.84 14.62 7.98
N PHE A 61 -8.51 13.46 8.57
CA PHE A 61 -7.77 13.38 9.84
C PHE A 61 -6.25 13.50 9.67
N GLY A 62 -5.76 13.61 8.44
CA GLY A 62 -4.33 13.69 8.17
C GLY A 62 -3.57 12.38 8.37
N PHE A 63 -4.25 11.24 8.49
CA PHE A 63 -3.62 9.91 8.62
C PHE A 63 -3.04 9.42 7.30
N VAL A 64 -3.61 9.86 6.19
CA VAL A 64 -3.11 9.66 4.84
C VAL A 64 -3.10 11.01 4.15
N LYS A 65 -1.99 11.38 3.51
CA LYS A 65 -1.83 12.61 2.76
C LYS A 65 -2.06 12.35 1.27
N GLU A 66 -2.66 13.31 0.58
CA GLU A 66 -2.92 13.19 -0.85
C GLU A 66 -1.73 13.71 -1.69
N LEU A 67 -1.40 12.99 -2.76
CA LEU A 67 -0.48 13.42 -3.81
C LEU A 67 -1.25 13.59 -5.12
N GLN A 68 -0.88 14.64 -5.87
CA GLN A 68 -1.46 14.93 -7.17
C GLN A 68 -0.51 14.50 -8.28
N LEU A 69 -0.99 13.68 -9.23
CA LEU A 69 -0.19 13.29 -10.40
C LEU A 69 0.37 14.52 -11.13
N GLU A 70 -0.44 15.57 -11.28
CA GLU A 70 -0.04 16.76 -12.01
C GLU A 70 1.13 17.53 -11.38
N GLN A 71 1.35 17.36 -10.07
CA GLN A 71 2.42 18.00 -9.32
C GLN A 71 3.71 17.18 -9.30
N THR A 72 3.74 15.99 -9.90
CA THR A 72 4.93 15.16 -9.97
C THR A 72 5.91 15.63 -11.06
N SER A 73 7.15 15.16 -10.98
CA SER A 73 8.18 15.47 -11.97
C SER A 73 7.85 14.90 -13.36
N GLN A 74 8.48 15.46 -14.40
CA GLN A 74 8.32 14.97 -15.77
C GLN A 74 8.77 13.50 -15.92
N ASP A 75 9.80 13.09 -15.17
CA ASP A 75 10.29 11.71 -15.23
C ASP A 75 9.28 10.73 -14.63
N VAL A 76 8.63 11.10 -13.51
CA VAL A 76 7.52 10.32 -12.93
C VAL A 76 6.38 10.20 -13.93
N LYS A 77 5.96 11.31 -14.57
CA LYS A 77 4.88 11.32 -15.57
C LYS A 77 5.20 10.43 -16.78
N LYS A 78 6.41 10.54 -17.33
CA LYS A 78 6.85 9.69 -18.46
C LYS A 78 6.80 8.21 -18.08
N GLU A 79 7.30 7.85 -16.91
CA GLU A 79 7.30 6.47 -16.45
C GLU A 79 5.88 5.96 -16.19
N TYR A 80 5.03 6.76 -15.55
CA TYR A 80 3.62 6.45 -15.37
C TYR A 80 2.93 6.13 -16.71
N TYR A 81 3.11 6.99 -17.72
CA TYR A 81 2.52 6.74 -19.05
C TYR A 81 3.15 5.54 -19.77
N ARG A 82 4.42 5.24 -19.50
CA ARG A 82 5.06 4.03 -20.01
C ARG A 82 4.43 2.77 -19.41
N LEU A 83 4.19 2.77 -18.10
CA LEU A 83 3.63 1.62 -17.36
C LEU A 83 2.15 1.39 -17.71
N THR A 84 1.35 2.45 -17.83
CA THR A 84 -0.08 2.35 -18.19
C THR A 84 -0.32 2.12 -19.68
N GLY A 85 0.69 2.31 -20.53
CA GLY A 85 0.58 2.14 -21.99
C GLY A 85 0.59 0.66 -22.41
N LYS A 86 0.13 0.40 -23.65
CA LYS A 86 0.08 -0.96 -24.24
C LYS A 86 1.38 -1.75 -24.18
N ARG A 87 2.52 -1.08 -24.10
CA ARG A 87 3.86 -1.70 -23.98
C ARG A 87 4.25 -2.00 -22.54
N GLY A 88 3.54 -1.46 -21.54
CA GLY A 88 3.84 -1.59 -20.12
C GLY A 88 3.13 -2.73 -19.40
N GLY A 89 2.35 -3.57 -20.09
CA GLY A 89 1.75 -4.76 -19.49
C GLY A 89 0.35 -4.59 -18.92
N ASN A 90 -0.38 -3.51 -19.23
CA ASN A 90 -1.73 -3.24 -18.70
C ASN A 90 -1.83 -3.13 -17.16
N LEU A 91 -0.81 -2.58 -16.52
CA LEU A 91 -0.85 -2.31 -15.08
C LEU A 91 -1.94 -1.28 -14.75
N GLY A 92 -2.53 -1.41 -13.57
CA GLY A 92 -3.50 -0.44 -13.04
C GLY A 92 -2.88 0.97 -12.96
N LYS A 93 -3.71 2.01 -13.16
CA LYS A 93 -3.20 3.39 -13.11
C LYS A 93 -2.68 3.77 -11.73
N GLY A 94 -3.40 3.36 -10.67
CA GLY A 94 -2.98 3.59 -9.28
C GLY A 94 -1.62 2.98 -8.97
N GLU A 95 -1.47 1.71 -9.30
CA GLU A 95 -0.24 0.94 -9.14
C GLU A 95 0.92 1.54 -9.95
N SER A 96 0.66 1.90 -11.21
CA SER A 96 1.65 2.50 -12.11
C SER A 96 2.18 3.83 -11.59
N ILE A 97 1.33 4.72 -11.07
CA ILE A 97 1.78 6.01 -10.52
C ILE A 97 2.57 5.82 -9.23
N ALA A 98 2.14 4.92 -8.35
CA ALA A 98 2.85 4.63 -7.11
C ALA A 98 4.26 4.08 -7.38
N MET A 99 4.38 3.11 -8.30
CA MET A 99 5.68 2.55 -8.73
C MET A 99 6.58 3.62 -9.36
N ALA A 100 6.06 4.40 -10.31
CA ALA A 100 6.82 5.46 -10.97
C ALA A 100 7.33 6.49 -9.96
N TYR A 101 6.48 6.90 -9.02
CA TYR A 101 6.84 7.88 -8.00
C TYR A 101 7.94 7.35 -7.06
N CYS A 102 7.78 6.13 -6.54
CA CYS A 102 8.76 5.51 -5.65
C CYS A 102 10.15 5.38 -6.30
N ARG A 103 10.20 5.02 -7.60
CA ARG A 103 11.44 4.91 -8.36
C ARG A 103 12.25 6.19 -8.36
N TYR A 104 11.62 7.34 -8.62
CA TYR A 104 12.31 8.62 -8.78
C TYR A 104 12.50 9.42 -7.50
N ASN A 105 11.84 9.01 -6.41
CA ASN A 105 11.92 9.71 -5.12
C ASN A 105 12.59 8.90 -4.01
N ASN A 106 12.99 7.66 -4.28
CA ASN A 106 13.51 6.71 -3.29
C ASN A 106 12.53 6.50 -2.12
N ASP A 107 11.23 6.53 -2.41
CA ASP A 107 10.15 6.31 -1.46
C ASP A 107 9.74 4.82 -1.46
N VAL A 108 8.91 4.43 -0.51
CA VAL A 108 8.48 3.04 -0.28
C VAL A 108 7.13 2.80 -0.92
N LEU A 109 7.01 1.76 -1.74
CA LEU A 109 5.73 1.30 -2.26
C LEU A 109 5.02 0.43 -1.24
N ALA A 110 3.73 0.66 -1.00
CA ALA A 110 2.88 -0.24 -0.23
C ALA A 110 1.80 -0.84 -1.14
N SER A 111 2.01 -2.08 -1.58
CA SER A 111 1.08 -2.84 -2.42
C SER A 111 1.15 -4.32 -2.09
N SER A 112 0.00 -5.00 -2.10
CA SER A 112 -0.10 -6.46 -1.91
C SER A 112 -0.23 -7.21 -3.24
N ASN A 113 -0.32 -6.51 -4.37
CA ASN A 113 -0.31 -7.10 -5.72
C ASN A 113 1.12 -7.41 -6.17
N LEU A 114 1.71 -8.47 -5.59
CA LEU A 114 3.10 -8.82 -5.84
C LEU A 114 3.36 -9.38 -7.24
N SER A 115 2.35 -9.93 -7.92
CA SER A 115 2.52 -10.49 -9.25
C SER A 115 2.96 -9.44 -10.27
N ASP A 116 2.45 -8.23 -10.13
CA ASP A 116 2.66 -7.16 -11.10
C ASP A 116 3.75 -6.18 -10.66
N THR A 117 3.94 -6.03 -9.35
CA THR A 117 4.86 -5.01 -8.79
C THR A 117 6.24 -5.51 -8.43
N ILE A 118 6.39 -6.81 -8.06
CA ILE A 118 7.65 -7.31 -7.47
C ILE A 118 8.85 -7.21 -8.42
N ILE A 119 8.66 -7.58 -9.68
CA ILE A 119 9.73 -7.55 -10.69
C ILE A 119 10.19 -6.11 -10.89
N TYR A 120 9.24 -5.19 -11.07
CA TYR A 120 9.57 -3.77 -11.25
C TYR A 120 10.28 -3.18 -10.04
N CYS A 121 9.86 -3.52 -8.82
CA CYS A 121 10.51 -3.06 -7.60
C CYS A 121 11.95 -3.59 -7.50
N GLN A 122 12.17 -4.86 -7.83
CA GLN A 122 13.51 -5.45 -7.83
C GLN A 122 14.44 -4.80 -8.87
N GLU A 123 13.98 -4.65 -10.11
CA GLU A 123 14.76 -4.02 -11.20
C GLU A 123 15.11 -2.56 -10.91
N ASN A 124 14.28 -1.85 -10.16
CA ASN A 124 14.47 -0.42 -9.86
C ASN A 124 14.90 -0.15 -8.41
N THR A 125 15.25 -1.19 -7.65
CA THR A 125 15.70 -1.08 -6.25
C THR A 125 14.71 -0.34 -5.34
N ILE A 126 13.40 -0.53 -5.59
CA ILE A 126 12.33 0.07 -4.80
C ILE A 126 12.06 -0.80 -3.58
N THR A 127 12.10 -0.21 -2.39
CA THR A 127 11.62 -0.85 -1.17
C THR A 127 10.11 -0.96 -1.23
N TYR A 128 9.56 -2.15 -0.95
CA TYR A 128 8.12 -2.33 -0.91
C TYR A 128 7.63 -3.05 0.34
N LEU A 129 6.40 -2.74 0.70
CA LEU A 129 5.65 -3.28 1.83
C LEU A 129 4.35 -3.91 1.33
N THR A 130 3.97 -5.03 1.93
CA THR A 130 2.65 -5.63 1.73
C THR A 130 1.76 -5.35 2.94
N THR A 131 0.46 -5.62 2.85
CA THR A 131 -0.45 -5.61 4.01
C THR A 131 0.10 -6.48 5.16
N MET A 132 0.73 -7.61 4.83
CA MET A 132 1.30 -8.50 5.84
C MET A 132 2.52 -7.89 6.54
N ASP A 133 3.33 -7.07 5.85
CA ASP A 133 4.44 -6.35 6.47
C ASP A 133 3.92 -5.30 7.48
N PHE A 134 2.84 -4.59 7.13
CA PHE A 134 2.16 -3.69 8.08
C PHE A 134 1.64 -4.44 9.30
N LEU A 135 0.99 -5.58 9.09
CA LEU A 135 0.42 -6.38 10.16
C LEU A 135 1.51 -6.95 11.09
N ALA A 136 2.60 -7.44 10.50
CA ALA A 136 3.75 -7.95 11.26
C ALA A 136 4.44 -6.86 12.08
N GLU A 137 4.57 -5.66 11.53
CA GLU A 137 5.13 -4.52 12.25
C GLU A 137 4.20 -4.08 13.39
N ALA A 138 2.88 -4.01 13.16
CA ALA A 138 1.89 -3.70 14.20
C ALA A 138 1.93 -4.71 15.35
N PHE A 139 2.11 -6.00 15.05
CA PHE A 139 2.32 -7.05 16.03
C PHE A 139 3.64 -6.88 16.78
N ARG A 140 4.75 -6.65 16.07
CA ARG A 140 6.07 -6.48 16.63
C ARG A 140 6.15 -5.32 17.64
N ILE A 141 5.49 -4.19 17.34
CA ILE A 141 5.49 -3.00 18.22
C ILE A 141 4.35 -3.00 19.24
N GLY A 142 3.56 -4.06 19.29
CA GLY A 142 2.51 -4.26 20.30
C GLY A 142 1.23 -3.44 20.10
N ILE A 143 1.00 -2.89 18.91
CA ILE A 143 -0.28 -2.22 18.57
C ILE A 143 -1.41 -3.24 18.39
N LEU A 144 -1.11 -4.41 17.82
CA LEU A 144 -2.02 -5.53 17.70
C LEU A 144 -1.46 -6.74 18.44
N SER A 145 -2.35 -7.50 19.09
CA SER A 145 -2.03 -8.82 19.60
C SER A 145 -1.97 -9.86 18.46
N GLU A 146 -1.43 -11.04 18.76
CA GLU A 146 -1.47 -12.17 17.82
C GLU A 146 -2.91 -12.50 17.37
N THR A 147 -3.82 -12.56 18.33
CA THR A 147 -5.24 -12.83 18.07
C THR A 147 -5.89 -11.77 17.18
N ASP A 148 -5.54 -10.48 17.34
CA ASP A 148 -6.05 -9.41 16.49
C ASP A 148 -5.54 -9.57 15.05
N CYS A 149 -4.26 -9.90 14.89
CA CYS A 149 -3.65 -10.13 13.58
C CYS A 149 -4.27 -11.33 12.86
N ASP A 150 -4.43 -12.45 13.56
CA ASP A 150 -5.03 -13.67 12.99
C ASP A 150 -6.51 -13.43 12.62
N THR A 151 -7.22 -12.68 13.44
CA THR A 151 -8.60 -12.25 13.15
C THR A 151 -8.65 -11.38 11.90
N PHE A 152 -7.75 -10.40 11.79
CA PHE A 152 -7.61 -9.56 10.60
C PHE A 152 -7.39 -10.39 9.33
N ILE A 153 -6.43 -11.32 9.35
CA ILE A 153 -6.12 -12.20 8.21
C ILE A 153 -7.36 -12.99 7.80
N LYS A 154 -8.04 -13.60 8.76
CA LYS A 154 -9.26 -14.38 8.52
C LYS A 154 -10.39 -13.53 7.91
N VAL A 155 -10.63 -12.34 8.46
CA VAL A 155 -11.69 -11.43 8.00
C VAL A 155 -11.39 -10.93 6.59
N VAL A 156 -10.16 -10.50 6.31
CA VAL A 156 -9.77 -10.01 4.99
C VAL A 156 -9.91 -11.10 3.93
N LYS A 157 -9.45 -12.31 4.23
CA LYS A 157 -9.60 -13.48 3.33
C LYS A 157 -11.06 -13.85 3.09
N SER A 158 -11.91 -13.79 4.11
CA SER A 158 -13.34 -14.11 3.98
C SER A 158 -14.13 -13.10 3.13
N LYS A 159 -13.56 -11.90 2.91
CA LYS A 159 -14.14 -10.83 2.08
C LYS A 159 -13.48 -10.77 0.69
N ASP A 160 -13.08 -11.92 0.13
CA ASP A 160 -12.51 -12.09 -1.22
C ASP A 160 -11.28 -11.22 -1.49
N SER A 161 -10.45 -11.00 -0.48
CA SER A 161 -9.18 -10.31 -0.64
C SER A 161 -8.00 -11.26 -0.55
N LYS A 162 -7.07 -11.11 -1.49
CA LYS A 162 -5.86 -11.93 -1.54
C LYS A 162 -4.78 -11.28 -0.67
N LEU A 163 -4.43 -11.95 0.41
CA LEU A 163 -3.19 -11.73 1.15
C LEU A 163 -2.10 -12.67 0.63
N VAL A 164 -0.91 -12.59 1.23
CA VAL A 164 0.19 -13.51 0.89
C VAL A 164 -0.28 -14.97 1.02
N ASN A 165 -0.05 -15.76 -0.04
CA ASN A 165 -0.49 -17.15 -0.07
C ASN A 165 0.17 -17.99 1.03
N GLY A 166 -0.60 -18.94 1.59
CA GLY A 166 -0.09 -19.88 2.59
C GLY A 166 0.11 -19.33 4.00
N VAL A 167 -0.27 -18.07 4.25
CA VAL A 167 -0.18 -17.45 5.58
C VAL A 167 -1.58 -17.30 6.17
N ASP A 168 -1.89 -18.08 7.19
CA ASP A 168 -3.17 -18.05 7.91
C ASP A 168 -3.05 -17.43 9.31
N ARG A 169 -1.84 -17.37 9.86
CA ARG A 169 -1.53 -16.76 11.15
C ARG A 169 -0.34 -15.84 11.01
N ILE A 170 -0.30 -14.80 11.83
CA ILE A 170 0.79 -13.79 11.79
C ILE A 170 2.16 -14.42 12.08
N ARG A 171 2.23 -15.42 12.93
CA ARG A 171 3.49 -16.12 13.24
C ARG A 171 4.05 -16.94 12.08
N ASP A 172 3.22 -17.29 11.11
CA ASP A 172 3.64 -18.02 9.91
C ASP A 172 4.22 -17.07 8.84
N TYR A 173 4.13 -15.76 9.07
CA TYR A 173 4.66 -14.73 8.18
C TYR A 173 6.10 -14.36 8.54
N ASN A 174 7.02 -14.62 7.61
CA ASN A 174 8.40 -14.18 7.72
C ASN A 174 8.55 -12.82 7.01
N THR A 175 8.84 -11.78 7.78
CA THR A 175 9.22 -10.46 7.22
C THR A 175 10.50 -10.61 6.41
N ARG A 176 10.56 -9.95 5.25
CA ARG A 176 11.72 -9.98 4.32
C ARG A 176 12.88 -9.15 4.81
#